data_de650cdde6c04824b6d90dbda1ec21d3
#
_entry.id   de650cdde6c04824b6d90dbda1ec21d3
#
_cell.length_a   1.000
_cell.length_b   1.000
_cell.length_c   1.000
_cell.angle_alpha   90.00
_cell.angle_beta   90.00
_cell.angle_gamma   90.00
#
_symmetry.space_group_name_H-M   'P 1'
#
loop_
_entity.id
_entity.type
_entity.pdbx_description
1 polymer ?
#
loop_
_entity_poly.entity_id
_entity_poly.type
_entity_poly.pdbx_seq_one_letter_code
_entity_poly.pdbx_strand_id
1 'polypeptide(L)'
;MRISRRVRFESTQAVAPHQFSVMARLDGTALTPRELAEIERVSPPSMTRTVGALVERGLVARRDDPLDGRQVFISLTPDGLSLLRETRRQRDAWMASRLKGISAEERAVLVKATAILTRVASQ
;
A
#
# COMPACT_ATOMS: atom_id res chain seq x y z
N MET A 1 13.62 -6.74 8.24
CA MET A 1 13.83 -5.55 9.07
C MET A 1 12.94 -5.54 10.30
N ARG A 2 13.48 -5.19 11.44
CA ARG A 2 12.79 -5.24 12.74
C ARG A 2 11.52 -4.37 12.78
N ILE A 3 11.56 -3.19 12.19
CA ILE A 3 10.44 -2.23 12.19
C ILE A 3 9.22 -2.79 11.46
N SER A 4 9.42 -3.27 10.24
CA SER A 4 8.34 -3.81 9.42
C SER A 4 7.71 -5.06 10.03
N ARG A 5 8.51 -5.86 10.72
CA ARG A 5 8.05 -7.07 11.40
C ARG A 5 7.17 -6.75 12.60
N ARG A 6 7.56 -5.75 13.38
CA ARG A 6 6.80 -5.33 14.58
C ARG A 6 5.46 -4.71 14.23
N VAL A 7 5.42 -3.85 13.21
CA VAL A 7 4.18 -3.27 12.72
C VAL A 7 3.21 -4.34 12.23
N ARG A 8 3.74 -5.40 11.61
CA ARG A 8 2.92 -6.52 11.13
C ARG A 8 2.33 -7.36 12.26
N PHE A 9 3.06 -7.54 13.35
CA PHE A 9 2.62 -8.38 14.48
C PHE A 9 1.54 -7.71 15.34
N GLU A 10 1.48 -6.39 15.34
CA GLU A 10 0.52 -5.65 16.15
C GLU A 10 -0.86 -5.54 15.49
N SER A 11 -1.01 -5.99 14.24
CA SER A 11 -2.28 -6.01 13.53
C SER A 11 -2.72 -7.44 13.26
N THR A 12 -3.83 -7.85 13.84
CA THR A 12 -4.42 -9.17 13.60
C THR A 12 -4.99 -9.33 12.19
N GLN A 13 -5.12 -8.22 11.44
CA GLN A 13 -5.63 -8.20 10.07
C GLN A 13 -4.57 -7.82 9.05
N ALA A 14 -3.29 -7.93 9.43
CA ALA A 14 -2.19 -7.52 8.58
C ALA A 14 -2.21 -8.24 7.24
N VAL A 15 -1.99 -7.48 6.18
CA VAL A 15 -1.72 -8.01 4.84
C VAL A 15 -0.21 -8.06 4.63
N ALA A 16 0.23 -8.90 3.69
CA ALA A 16 1.63 -8.94 3.30
C ALA A 16 2.05 -7.60 2.68
N PRO A 17 3.35 -7.23 2.76
CA PRO A 17 3.82 -5.95 2.21
C PRO A 17 3.46 -5.72 0.75
N HIS A 18 3.56 -6.74 -0.10
CA HIS A 18 3.23 -6.62 -1.52
C HIS A 18 1.72 -6.40 -1.74
N GLN A 19 0.87 -6.98 -0.87
CA GLN A 19 -0.57 -6.75 -0.89
C GLN A 19 -0.91 -5.33 -0.45
N PHE A 20 -0.28 -4.86 0.61
CA PHE A 20 -0.47 -3.49 1.08
C PHE A 20 -0.07 -2.48 0.01
N SER A 21 1.05 -2.72 -0.68
CA SER A 21 1.52 -1.85 -1.75
C SER A 21 0.49 -1.72 -2.86
N VAL A 22 -0.12 -2.83 -3.28
CA VAL A 22 -1.19 -2.84 -4.29
C VAL A 22 -2.40 -2.04 -3.79
N MET A 23 -2.82 -2.27 -2.54
CA MET A 23 -3.94 -1.53 -1.95
C MET A 23 -3.67 -0.03 -1.94
N ALA A 24 -2.45 0.38 -1.61
CA ALA A 24 -2.06 1.79 -1.60
C ALA A 24 -2.15 2.43 -2.99
N ARG A 25 -1.82 1.67 -4.05
CA ARG A 25 -1.96 2.15 -5.43
C ARG A 25 -3.41 2.38 -5.84
N LEU A 26 -4.33 1.66 -5.19
CA LEU A 26 -5.77 1.75 -5.50
C LEU A 26 -6.50 2.79 -4.65
N ASP A 27 -5.79 3.56 -3.85
CA ASP A 27 -6.39 4.61 -3.03
C ASP A 27 -6.91 5.74 -3.94
N GLY A 28 -8.24 5.88 -3.99
CA GLY A 28 -8.90 6.90 -4.79
C GLY A 28 -8.97 6.65 -6.29
N THR A 29 -8.58 5.46 -6.76
CA THR A 29 -8.60 5.15 -8.18
C THR A 29 -8.83 3.65 -8.42
N ALA A 30 -9.23 3.30 -9.64
CA ALA A 30 -9.29 1.92 -10.10
C ALA A 30 -8.21 1.72 -11.17
N LEU A 31 -7.53 0.59 -11.13
CA LEU A 31 -6.47 0.25 -12.07
C LEU A 31 -6.68 -1.16 -12.60
N THR A 32 -6.18 -1.40 -13.82
CA THR A 32 -6.19 -2.76 -14.36
C THR A 32 -5.07 -3.59 -13.73
N PRO A 33 -5.18 -4.92 -13.73
CA PRO A 33 -4.07 -5.77 -13.27
C PRO A 33 -2.76 -5.50 -14.01
N ARG A 34 -2.85 -5.19 -15.29
CA ARG A 34 -1.68 -4.85 -16.11
C ARG A 34 -1.00 -3.59 -15.62
N GLU A 35 -1.77 -2.53 -15.35
CA GLU A 35 -1.25 -1.29 -14.81
C GLU A 35 -0.60 -1.51 -13.45
N LEU A 36 -1.24 -2.29 -12.59
CA LEU A 36 -0.70 -2.64 -11.27
C LEU A 36 0.63 -3.40 -11.39
N ALA A 37 0.69 -4.38 -12.31
CA ALA A 37 1.91 -5.14 -12.52
C ALA A 37 3.05 -4.25 -13.00
N GLU A 38 2.77 -3.31 -13.90
CA GLU A 38 3.77 -2.36 -14.40
C GLU A 38 4.27 -1.42 -13.29
N ILE A 39 3.36 -0.86 -12.49
CA ILE A 39 3.71 0.05 -11.38
C ILE A 39 4.55 -0.68 -10.34
N GLU A 40 4.13 -1.89 -9.96
CA GLU A 40 4.82 -2.66 -8.92
C GLU A 40 6.03 -3.43 -9.45
N ARG A 41 6.26 -3.41 -10.74
CA ARG A 41 7.39 -4.07 -11.41
C ARG A 41 7.44 -5.56 -11.10
N VAL A 42 6.28 -6.20 -11.21
CA VAL A 42 6.15 -7.65 -11.04
C VAL A 42 5.55 -8.27 -12.29
N SER A 43 5.67 -9.59 -12.42
CA SER A 43 5.11 -10.30 -13.57
C SER A 43 3.57 -10.31 -13.51
N PRO A 44 2.88 -10.38 -14.66
CA PRO A 44 1.43 -10.52 -14.67
C PRO A 44 0.90 -11.70 -13.85
N PRO A 45 1.48 -12.91 -13.89
CA PRO A 45 1.03 -14.00 -13.01
C PRO A 45 1.17 -13.69 -11.53
N SER A 46 2.25 -13.01 -11.12
CA SER A 46 2.46 -12.59 -9.74
C SER A 46 1.36 -11.63 -9.30
N MET A 47 1.04 -10.64 -10.14
CA MET A 47 -0.03 -9.69 -9.83
C MET A 47 -1.39 -10.37 -9.77
N THR A 48 -1.66 -11.33 -10.66
CA THR A 48 -2.90 -12.10 -10.64
C THR A 48 -3.08 -12.81 -9.30
N ARG A 49 -2.02 -13.40 -8.77
CA ARG A 49 -2.06 -14.06 -7.45
C ARG A 49 -2.32 -13.05 -6.33
N THR A 50 -1.64 -11.92 -6.35
CA THR A 50 -1.82 -10.87 -5.34
C THR A 50 -3.23 -10.33 -5.33
N VAL A 51 -3.76 -9.98 -6.50
CA VAL A 51 -5.12 -9.48 -6.66
C VAL A 51 -6.13 -10.55 -6.22
N GLY A 52 -5.93 -11.81 -6.65
CA GLY A 52 -6.80 -12.91 -6.26
C GLY A 52 -6.91 -13.09 -4.76
N ALA A 53 -5.79 -13.03 -4.05
CA ALA A 53 -5.76 -13.12 -2.59
C ALA A 53 -6.51 -11.95 -1.94
N LEU A 54 -6.36 -10.74 -2.46
CA LEU A 54 -7.08 -9.57 -1.94
C LEU A 54 -8.58 -9.64 -2.21
N VAL A 55 -8.98 -10.18 -3.37
CA VAL A 55 -10.40 -10.41 -3.69
C VAL A 55 -10.99 -11.40 -2.70
N GLU A 56 -10.32 -12.52 -2.43
CA GLU A 56 -10.79 -13.53 -1.48
C GLU A 56 -10.99 -12.95 -0.08
N ARG A 57 -10.16 -12.01 0.33
CA ARG A 57 -10.30 -11.34 1.63
C ARG A 57 -11.35 -10.23 1.63
N GLY A 58 -11.97 -9.94 0.49
CA GLY A 58 -12.95 -8.86 0.37
C GLY A 58 -12.36 -7.45 0.47
N LEU A 59 -11.07 -7.30 0.19
CA LEU A 59 -10.36 -6.02 0.30
C LEU A 59 -10.32 -5.25 -1.02
N VAL A 60 -10.41 -5.95 -2.15
CA VAL A 60 -10.56 -5.36 -3.47
C VAL A 60 -11.67 -6.06 -4.22
N ALA A 61 -12.21 -5.38 -5.23
CA ALA A 61 -13.25 -5.92 -6.11
C ALA A 61 -12.83 -5.76 -7.56
N ARG A 62 -13.24 -6.71 -8.38
CA ARG A 62 -13.12 -6.65 -9.84
C ARG A 62 -14.39 -6.07 -10.43
N ARG A 63 -14.22 -5.18 -11.38
CA ARG A 63 -15.32 -4.62 -12.15
C ARG A 63 -14.96 -4.60 -13.63
N ASP A 64 -15.85 -5.10 -14.48
CA ASP A 64 -15.65 -5.08 -15.90
C ASP A 64 -15.70 -3.65 -16.42
N ASP A 65 -14.86 -3.35 -17.42
CA ASP A 65 -14.90 -2.08 -18.12
C ASP A 65 -16.17 -2.04 -18.96
N PRO A 66 -17.08 -1.04 -18.74
CA PRO A 66 -18.30 -0.94 -19.50
C PRO A 66 -18.08 -0.62 -20.99
N LEU A 67 -16.89 -0.11 -21.35
CA LEU A 67 -16.53 0.25 -22.72
C LEU A 67 -15.74 -0.84 -23.43
N ASP A 68 -15.02 -1.69 -22.68
CA ASP A 68 -14.24 -2.79 -23.23
C ASP A 68 -14.32 -4.00 -22.28
N GLY A 69 -15.16 -4.97 -22.64
CA GLY A 69 -15.39 -6.17 -21.84
C GLY A 69 -14.17 -7.06 -21.65
N ARG A 70 -13.04 -6.76 -22.33
CA ARG A 70 -11.77 -7.48 -22.14
C ARG A 70 -10.97 -6.95 -20.97
N GLN A 71 -11.28 -5.72 -20.53
CA GLN A 71 -10.57 -5.09 -19.42
C GLN A 71 -11.35 -5.25 -18.11
N VAL A 72 -10.61 -5.48 -17.04
CA VAL A 72 -11.13 -5.53 -15.69
C VAL A 72 -10.43 -4.48 -14.86
N PHE A 73 -11.20 -3.68 -14.14
CA PHE A 73 -10.66 -2.73 -13.18
C PHE A 73 -10.68 -3.32 -11.78
N ILE A 74 -9.62 -3.06 -11.03
CA ILE A 74 -9.50 -3.41 -9.63
C ILE A 74 -9.66 -2.15 -8.81
N SER A 75 -10.48 -2.20 -7.77
CA SER A 75 -10.71 -1.07 -6.87
C SER A 75 -10.79 -1.56 -5.43
N LEU A 76 -10.50 -0.67 -4.48
CA LEU A 76 -10.69 -0.98 -3.07
C LEU A 76 -12.16 -1.12 -2.74
N THR A 77 -12.50 -2.10 -1.91
CA THR A 77 -13.80 -2.17 -1.26
C THR A 77 -13.80 -1.21 -0.06
N PRO A 78 -14.98 -0.91 0.54
CA PRO A 78 -15.01 -0.16 1.79
C PRO A 78 -14.15 -0.80 2.89
N ASP A 79 -14.16 -2.13 3.00
CA ASP A 79 -13.32 -2.86 3.94
C ASP A 79 -11.83 -2.69 3.62
N GLY A 80 -11.47 -2.73 2.34
CA GLY A 80 -10.10 -2.50 1.90
C GLY A 80 -9.62 -1.11 2.23
N LEU A 81 -10.44 -0.10 2.01
CA LEU A 81 -10.11 1.28 2.34
C LEU A 81 -9.95 1.47 3.86
N SER A 82 -10.86 0.87 4.64
CA SER A 82 -10.76 0.90 6.11
C SER A 82 -9.46 0.28 6.60
N LEU A 83 -9.11 -0.89 6.08
CA LEU A 83 -7.87 -1.57 6.46
C LEU A 83 -6.63 -0.76 6.06
N LEU A 84 -6.64 -0.17 4.86
CA LEU A 84 -5.54 0.67 4.40
C LEU A 84 -5.32 1.87 5.33
N ARG A 85 -6.39 2.57 5.68
CA ARG A 85 -6.36 3.73 6.57
C ARG A 85 -5.91 3.35 7.98
N GLU A 86 -6.43 2.24 8.51
CA GLU A 86 -6.06 1.76 9.84
C GLU A 86 -4.60 1.35 9.91
N THR A 87 -4.11 0.64 8.89
CA THR A 87 -2.70 0.24 8.81
C THR A 87 -1.79 1.46 8.76
N ARG A 88 -2.15 2.48 7.99
CA ARG A 88 -1.41 3.74 7.93
C ARG A 88 -1.39 4.45 9.28
N ARG A 89 -2.53 4.53 9.96
CA ARG A 89 -2.61 5.15 11.30
C ARG A 89 -1.73 4.44 12.31
N GLN A 90 -1.74 3.11 12.31
CA GLN A 90 -0.90 2.31 13.20
C GLN A 90 0.58 2.54 12.95
N ARG A 91 0.99 2.61 11.69
CA ARG A 91 2.36 2.92 11.30
C ARG A 91 2.78 4.32 11.75
N ASP A 92 1.92 5.31 11.51
CA ASP A 92 2.19 6.69 11.88
C ASP A 92 2.28 6.85 13.41
N ALA A 93 1.38 6.23 14.15
CA ALA A 93 1.38 6.26 15.60
C ALA A 93 2.64 5.58 16.17
N TRP A 94 3.02 4.46 15.58
CA TRP A 94 4.22 3.74 16.00
C TRP A 94 5.48 4.58 15.74
N MET A 95 5.59 5.17 14.54
CA MET A 95 6.71 6.05 14.18
C MET A 95 6.76 7.29 15.07
N ALA A 96 5.61 7.95 15.28
CA ALA A 96 5.52 9.11 16.15
C ALA A 96 5.99 8.79 17.59
N SER A 97 5.60 7.63 18.11
CA SER A 97 6.05 7.15 19.41
C SER A 97 7.57 6.99 19.47
N ARG A 98 8.18 6.44 18.41
CA ARG A 98 9.63 6.23 18.35
C ARG A 98 10.41 7.52 18.14
N LEU A 99 9.81 8.52 17.50
CA LEU A 99 10.45 9.78 17.17
C LEU A 99 10.34 10.83 18.29
N LYS A 100 9.63 10.54 19.38
CA LYS A 100 9.46 11.47 20.50
C LYS A 100 10.77 11.93 21.13
N GLY A 101 11.79 11.09 21.09
CA GLY A 101 13.07 11.39 21.72
C GLY A 101 14.07 12.13 20.84
N ILE A 102 13.72 12.46 19.61
CA ILE A 102 14.66 13.15 18.71
C ILE A 102 14.62 14.65 18.92
N SER A 103 15.77 15.31 18.68
CA SER A 103 15.90 16.75 18.76
C SER A 103 15.23 17.45 17.57
N ALA A 104 15.03 18.77 17.69
CA ALA A 104 14.53 19.60 16.59
C ALA A 104 15.50 19.56 15.38
N GLU A 105 16.81 19.52 15.64
CA GLU A 105 17.82 19.42 14.58
C GLU A 105 17.73 18.09 13.85
N GLU A 106 17.59 16.99 14.57
CA GLU A 106 17.43 15.65 13.99
C GLU A 106 16.14 15.58 13.18
N ARG A 107 15.06 16.17 13.68
CA ARG A 107 13.79 16.24 12.95
C ARG A 107 13.95 16.99 11.62
N ALA A 108 14.68 18.10 11.62
CA ALA A 108 14.96 18.85 10.39
C ALA A 108 15.76 18.03 9.38
N VAL A 109 16.72 17.23 9.85
CA VAL A 109 17.50 16.30 9.02
C VAL A 109 16.57 15.25 8.38
N LEU A 110 15.64 14.68 9.16
CA LEU A 110 14.69 13.69 8.65
C LEU A 110 13.77 14.28 7.59
N VAL A 111 13.29 15.49 7.77
CA VAL A 111 12.46 16.19 6.78
C VAL A 111 13.22 16.36 5.47
N LYS A 112 14.45 16.79 5.53
CA LYS A 112 15.30 16.93 4.33
C LYS A 112 15.57 15.59 3.66
N ALA A 113 15.90 14.57 4.45
CA ALA A 113 16.14 13.22 3.92
C ALA A 113 14.89 12.65 3.23
N THR A 114 13.72 12.82 3.83
CA THR A 114 12.44 12.38 3.26
C THR A 114 12.18 13.07 1.92
N ALA A 115 12.40 14.36 1.83
CA ALA A 115 12.23 15.12 0.59
C ALA A 115 13.16 14.61 -0.52
N ILE A 116 14.42 14.32 -0.18
CA ILE A 116 15.40 13.78 -1.12
C ILE A 116 14.99 12.39 -1.60
N LEU A 117 14.61 11.51 -0.68
CA LEU A 117 14.20 10.14 -1.00
C LEU A 117 12.95 10.13 -1.87
N THR A 118 11.97 10.97 -1.57
CA THR A 118 10.76 11.12 -2.36
C THR A 118 11.08 11.53 -3.80
N ARG A 119 11.97 12.51 -3.95
CA ARG A 119 12.41 12.98 -5.27
C ARG A 119 13.12 11.87 -6.06
N VAL A 120 14.01 11.12 -5.40
CA VAL A 120 14.74 10.01 -6.03
C VAL A 120 13.78 8.90 -6.45
N ALA A 121 12.82 8.57 -5.61
CA ALA A 121 11.83 7.52 -5.91
C ALA A 121 10.86 7.89 -7.04
N SER A 122 10.70 9.19 -7.32
CA SER A 122 9.81 9.69 -8.38
C SER A 122 10.44 9.71 -9.76
N GLN A 123 11.74 9.45 -9.86
CA GLN A 123 12.46 9.47 -11.15
C GLN A 123 12.26 8.19 -11.95
#